data_35c7f842c8a66665860ca876c7a630a6
#
_entry.id   35c7f842c8a66665860ca876c7a630a6
#
_cell.length_a   1.000
_cell.length_b   1.000
_cell.length_c   1.000
_cell.angle_alpha   90.00
_cell.angle_beta   90.00
_cell.angle_gamma   90.00
#
_symmetry.space_group_name_H-M   'P 1'
#
loop_
_entity.id
_entity.type
_entity.pdbx_description
1 polymer ?
#
loop_
_entity_poly.entity_id
_entity_poly.type
_entity_poly.pdbx_seq_one_letter_code
_entity_poly.pdbx_strand_id
1 'polypeptide(L)'
;MSEAGTPGDLAARVSGSVGAFERAEWNALAGADNPFVSHEFLTALEDSGSVGPGTGWQPAPLVISTQDGPLLAAMPAYLKGHSQGEYVFDHSWADAYERAGGSYYPKLQIAAPFTPATGPRLLLSDEALAAPLLAAAGQLCLQNRFSSAHATFIEPSQHPLFEEAGWMLRSDIQFHWHNRGFARFDDFLATLASRKRKDLRKERAAAQAEVDIIHLRGGDIRPEHWDAFWAFYQDTGARKWGTPYLTRAAFDLLGERMGEKILLVLALQDGEPVAGALNFIGGDALYGRYWGCTRDIRFLHFELCYYQAIEAAIELGLARVEAGAQGGHKLARGYEPVETVSAHWFADAGFRNAVEDFLERERAGVAADRNYLATRTPFRKN
;
A
#
# COMPACT_ATOMS: atom_id res chain seq x y z
N MET A 1 -3.66 38.32 -30.60
CA MET A 1 -4.59 37.23 -30.87
C MET A 1 -3.73 35.99 -30.88
N SER A 2 -3.70 35.25 -29.74
CA SER A 2 -2.97 33.99 -29.62
C SER A 2 -3.92 32.90 -30.13
N GLU A 3 -3.52 32.21 -31.19
CA GLU A 3 -4.23 31.04 -31.68
C GLU A 3 -4.21 29.95 -30.59
N ALA A 4 -5.36 29.65 -30.05
CA ALA A 4 -5.54 28.42 -29.25
C ALA A 4 -5.34 27.25 -30.22
N GLY A 5 -4.23 26.54 -30.05
CA GLY A 5 -3.98 25.31 -30.80
C GLY A 5 -5.15 24.34 -30.60
N THR A 6 -5.56 23.69 -31.69
CA THR A 6 -6.55 22.62 -31.66
C THR A 6 -6.14 21.61 -30.59
N PRO A 7 -7.04 21.17 -29.68
CA PRO A 7 -6.71 20.13 -28.73
C PRO A 7 -6.25 18.89 -29.53
N GLY A 8 -4.99 18.49 -29.37
CA GLY A 8 -4.52 17.25 -30.00
C GLY A 8 -5.40 16.09 -29.54
N ASP A 9 -5.73 15.16 -30.45
CA ASP A 9 -6.54 13.99 -30.15
C ASP A 9 -5.94 13.22 -28.96
N LEU A 10 -6.73 13.05 -27.89
CA LEU A 10 -6.34 12.26 -26.73
C LEU A 10 -6.35 10.77 -27.09
N ALA A 11 -5.29 10.08 -26.79
CA ALA A 11 -5.17 8.64 -26.99
C ALA A 11 -4.92 7.91 -25.66
N ALA A 12 -5.75 6.91 -25.37
CA ALA A 12 -5.46 5.96 -24.30
C ALA A 12 -4.59 4.82 -24.83
N ARG A 13 -3.51 4.49 -24.11
CA ARG A 13 -2.60 3.40 -24.48
C ARG A 13 -2.17 2.59 -23.27
N VAL A 14 -1.87 1.31 -23.47
CA VAL A 14 -1.27 0.42 -22.48
C VAL A 14 0.22 0.27 -22.81
N SER A 15 1.06 0.34 -21.81
CA SER A 15 2.48 0.01 -21.92
C SER A 15 2.80 -1.30 -21.19
N GLY A 16 3.94 -1.90 -21.49
CA GLY A 16 4.43 -3.09 -20.79
C GLY A 16 5.28 -2.77 -19.53
N SER A 17 5.54 -1.48 -19.26
CA SER A 17 6.40 -1.04 -18.15
C SER A 17 6.13 0.42 -17.84
N VAL A 18 6.24 0.81 -16.56
CA VAL A 18 6.31 2.21 -16.14
C VAL A 18 7.63 2.87 -16.60
N GLY A 19 8.69 2.08 -16.70
CA GLY A 19 9.99 2.54 -17.23
C GLY A 19 9.97 2.98 -18.69
N ALA A 20 8.87 2.76 -19.42
CA ALA A 20 8.69 3.31 -20.79
C ALA A 20 8.34 4.82 -20.80
N PHE A 21 8.10 5.41 -19.63
CA PHE A 21 7.75 6.82 -19.48
C PHE A 21 8.88 7.59 -18.80
N GLU A 22 9.03 8.86 -19.17
CA GLU A 22 9.99 9.74 -18.50
C GLU A 22 9.62 9.91 -17.02
N ARG A 23 10.61 9.71 -16.14
CA ARG A 23 10.45 9.83 -14.69
C ARG A 23 9.80 11.14 -14.27
N ALA A 24 10.23 12.25 -14.85
CA ALA A 24 9.73 13.59 -14.51
C ALA A 24 8.24 13.73 -14.88
N GLU A 25 7.81 13.20 -16.03
CA GLU A 25 6.41 13.25 -16.46
C GLU A 25 5.51 12.38 -15.58
N TRP A 26 5.94 11.15 -15.29
CA TRP A 26 5.20 10.26 -14.40
C TRP A 26 5.05 10.86 -13.00
N ASN A 27 6.15 11.32 -12.42
CA ASN A 27 6.14 11.86 -11.06
C ASN A 27 5.41 13.22 -10.96
N ALA A 28 5.31 13.99 -12.04
CA ALA A 28 4.47 15.18 -12.07
C ALA A 28 2.98 14.84 -11.86
N LEU A 29 2.51 13.68 -12.35
CA LEU A 29 1.15 13.19 -12.13
C LEU A 29 1.01 12.44 -10.78
N ALA A 30 2.00 11.66 -10.39
CA ALA A 30 1.99 10.87 -9.16
C ALA A 30 2.04 11.72 -7.89
N GLY A 31 2.61 12.93 -7.98
CA GLY A 31 2.88 13.78 -6.82
C GLY A 31 4.02 13.23 -5.95
N ALA A 32 4.31 13.94 -4.85
CA ALA A 32 5.42 13.60 -3.95
C ALA A 32 4.98 12.88 -2.67
N ASP A 33 3.67 12.81 -2.40
CA ASP A 33 3.13 12.42 -1.10
C ASP A 33 3.04 10.91 -0.89
N ASN A 34 2.72 10.16 -1.95
CA ASN A 34 2.65 8.70 -1.88
C ASN A 34 3.85 8.06 -2.59
N PRO A 35 4.80 7.45 -1.85
CA PRO A 35 6.00 6.89 -2.44
C PRO A 35 5.73 5.67 -3.34
N PHE A 36 4.60 4.99 -3.17
CA PHE A 36 4.31 3.71 -3.81
C PHE A 36 3.77 3.80 -5.24
N VAL A 37 3.40 5.01 -5.68
CA VAL A 37 3.00 5.28 -7.08
C VAL A 37 4.05 6.07 -7.83
N SER A 38 5.19 6.37 -7.20
CA SER A 38 6.34 7.03 -7.84
C SER A 38 6.96 6.14 -8.91
N HIS A 39 7.54 6.78 -9.93
CA HIS A 39 8.28 6.08 -10.97
C HIS A 39 9.39 5.20 -10.39
N GLU A 40 10.10 5.69 -9.36
CA GLU A 40 11.18 5.01 -8.69
C GLU A 40 10.74 3.70 -8.03
N PHE A 41 9.62 3.73 -7.30
CA PHE A 41 9.09 2.53 -6.64
C PHE A 41 8.63 1.48 -7.65
N LEU A 42 7.82 1.90 -8.62
CA LEU A 42 7.22 0.98 -9.60
C LEU A 42 8.29 0.34 -10.48
N THR A 43 9.24 1.14 -10.98
CA THR A 43 10.36 0.60 -11.80
C THR A 43 11.35 -0.24 -11.00
N ALA A 44 11.56 0.04 -9.71
CA ALA A 44 12.37 -0.83 -8.86
C ALA A 44 11.77 -2.25 -8.74
N LEU A 45 10.45 -2.35 -8.67
CA LEU A 45 9.77 -3.65 -8.65
C LEU A 45 9.82 -4.37 -10.01
N GLU A 46 9.70 -3.62 -11.10
CA GLU A 46 9.82 -4.16 -12.48
C GLU A 46 11.24 -4.65 -12.75
N ASP A 47 12.24 -3.81 -12.56
CA ASP A 47 13.64 -4.09 -12.89
C ASP A 47 14.26 -5.17 -11.99
N SER A 48 13.76 -5.30 -10.76
CA SER A 48 14.17 -6.39 -9.86
C SER A 48 13.53 -7.74 -10.20
N GLY A 49 12.54 -7.79 -11.10
CA GLY A 49 11.77 -9.00 -11.38
C GLY A 49 10.81 -9.39 -10.24
N SER A 50 10.51 -8.47 -9.31
CA SER A 50 9.46 -8.69 -8.29
C SER A 50 8.07 -8.66 -8.91
N VAL A 51 7.87 -7.86 -9.97
CA VAL A 51 6.73 -7.91 -10.88
C VAL A 51 7.22 -8.17 -12.30
N GLY A 52 6.40 -8.78 -13.16
CA GLY A 52 6.78 -9.11 -14.53
C GLY A 52 6.45 -10.55 -14.90
N PRO A 53 7.06 -11.08 -15.97
CA PRO A 53 6.78 -12.42 -16.47
C PRO A 53 6.93 -13.50 -15.41
N GLY A 54 5.93 -14.37 -15.27
CA GLY A 54 5.96 -15.51 -14.33
C GLY A 54 5.60 -15.18 -12.88
N THR A 55 5.46 -13.91 -12.50
CA THR A 55 5.10 -13.50 -11.13
C THR A 55 3.59 -13.45 -10.88
N GLY A 56 2.79 -13.48 -11.96
CA GLY A 56 1.35 -13.22 -11.92
C GLY A 56 0.98 -11.74 -11.72
N TRP A 57 1.97 -10.84 -11.81
CA TRP A 57 1.83 -9.39 -11.81
C TRP A 57 2.49 -8.83 -13.07
N GLN A 58 1.83 -8.91 -14.22
CA GLN A 58 2.38 -8.38 -15.47
C GLN A 58 2.08 -6.89 -15.59
N PRO A 59 3.09 -5.99 -15.64
CA PRO A 59 2.87 -4.56 -15.79
C PRO A 59 2.04 -4.25 -17.05
N ALA A 60 1.06 -3.38 -16.89
CA ALA A 60 0.17 -2.91 -17.95
C ALA A 60 -0.31 -1.48 -17.63
N PRO A 61 0.60 -0.52 -17.28
CA PRO A 61 0.17 0.83 -16.98
C PRO A 61 -0.65 1.40 -18.13
N LEU A 62 -1.82 1.95 -17.79
CA LEU A 62 -2.73 2.59 -18.74
C LEU A 62 -2.55 4.10 -18.64
N VAL A 63 -2.35 4.76 -19.77
CA VAL A 63 -2.07 6.19 -19.82
C VAL A 63 -2.90 6.91 -20.86
N ILE A 64 -3.12 8.21 -20.65
CA ILE A 64 -3.66 9.14 -21.64
C ILE A 64 -2.59 10.19 -21.94
N SER A 65 -2.32 10.40 -23.22
CA SER A 65 -1.46 11.48 -23.72
C SER A 65 -2.05 12.06 -25.02
N THR A 66 -1.60 13.22 -25.41
CA THR A 66 -1.76 13.67 -26.81
C THR A 66 -0.80 12.90 -27.71
N GLN A 67 -1.09 12.88 -29.01
CA GLN A 67 -0.15 12.29 -29.97
C GLN A 67 1.19 13.01 -29.88
N ASP A 68 2.27 12.28 -29.61
CA ASP A 68 3.63 12.81 -29.40
C ASP A 68 3.77 13.90 -28.33
N GLY A 69 2.76 14.04 -27.42
CA GLY A 69 2.74 15.02 -26.36
C GLY A 69 2.96 14.43 -24.97
N PRO A 70 2.94 15.29 -23.94
CA PRO A 70 3.20 14.87 -22.57
C PRO A 70 2.14 13.92 -22.04
N LEU A 71 2.51 13.20 -20.98
CA LEU A 71 1.62 12.35 -20.22
C LEU A 71 0.61 13.21 -19.46
N LEU A 72 -0.69 12.98 -19.68
CA LEU A 72 -1.77 13.76 -19.07
C LEU A 72 -2.50 12.99 -17.96
N ALA A 73 -2.60 11.68 -18.09
CA ALA A 73 -3.17 10.82 -17.06
C ALA A 73 -2.51 9.44 -17.10
N ALA A 74 -2.42 8.79 -15.94
CA ALA A 74 -1.88 7.44 -15.81
C ALA A 74 -2.59 6.67 -14.69
N MET A 75 -2.60 5.34 -14.80
CA MET A 75 -2.88 4.45 -13.68
C MET A 75 -1.85 3.31 -13.64
N PRO A 76 -1.25 3.00 -12.47
CA PRO A 76 -0.38 1.86 -12.30
C PRO A 76 -1.23 0.58 -12.34
N ALA A 77 -1.23 -0.11 -13.47
CA ALA A 77 -2.08 -1.26 -13.72
C ALA A 77 -1.25 -2.51 -14.04
N TYR A 78 -1.82 -3.67 -13.73
CA TYR A 78 -1.20 -4.99 -13.89
C TYR A 78 -2.23 -6.00 -14.39
N LEU A 79 -1.82 -6.88 -15.29
CA LEU A 79 -2.59 -8.08 -15.60
C LEU A 79 -2.28 -9.14 -14.56
N LYS A 80 -3.32 -9.64 -13.90
CA LYS A 80 -3.20 -10.58 -12.79
C LYS A 80 -3.68 -11.97 -13.17
N GLY A 81 -2.80 -12.96 -12.96
CA GLY A 81 -3.14 -14.37 -13.09
C GLY A 81 -3.65 -15.03 -11.81
N HIS A 82 -3.65 -14.30 -10.69
CA HIS A 82 -4.09 -14.74 -9.36
C HIS A 82 -4.29 -13.54 -8.44
N SER A 83 -4.92 -13.67 -7.27
CA SER A 83 -5.18 -12.57 -6.32
C SER A 83 -4.15 -12.43 -5.19
N GLN A 84 -2.99 -13.06 -5.31
CA GLN A 84 -1.94 -12.92 -4.29
C GLN A 84 -1.28 -11.53 -4.36
N GLY A 85 -0.95 -10.98 -3.17
CA GLY A 85 -0.23 -9.72 -3.04
C GLY A 85 -1.09 -8.44 -3.19
N GLU A 86 -2.41 -8.56 -3.31
CA GLU A 86 -3.35 -7.45 -3.46
C GLU A 86 -3.86 -6.91 -2.12
N TYR A 87 -3.90 -7.76 -1.10
CA TYR A 87 -4.41 -7.46 0.24
C TYR A 87 -5.90 -7.07 0.31
N VAL A 88 -6.63 -7.17 -0.80
CA VAL A 88 -8.08 -7.11 -0.89
C VAL A 88 -8.54 -8.48 -1.38
N PHE A 89 -9.18 -9.26 -0.48
CA PHE A 89 -9.45 -10.67 -0.75
C PHE A 89 -10.73 -10.84 -1.56
N ASP A 90 -10.58 -11.32 -2.81
CA ASP A 90 -11.67 -11.60 -3.75
C ASP A 90 -11.77 -13.09 -4.14
N HIS A 91 -11.15 -13.98 -3.37
CA HIS A 91 -11.16 -15.43 -3.63
C HIS A 91 -12.58 -15.99 -3.71
N SER A 92 -13.51 -15.52 -2.85
CA SER A 92 -14.91 -15.93 -2.89
C SER A 92 -15.62 -15.52 -4.19
N TRP A 93 -15.22 -14.38 -4.77
CA TRP A 93 -15.73 -13.92 -6.06
C TRP A 93 -15.18 -14.78 -7.20
N ALA A 94 -13.88 -15.08 -7.17
CA ALA A 94 -13.25 -15.97 -8.14
C ALA A 94 -13.92 -17.35 -8.14
N ASP A 95 -14.08 -17.96 -6.97
CA ASP A 95 -14.73 -19.24 -6.81
C ASP A 95 -16.19 -19.23 -7.29
N ALA A 96 -16.93 -18.16 -7.02
CA ALA A 96 -18.32 -18.03 -7.46
C ALA A 96 -18.43 -17.87 -8.97
N TYR A 97 -17.56 -17.06 -9.58
CA TYR A 97 -17.53 -16.82 -11.02
C TYR A 97 -17.15 -18.10 -11.80
N GLU A 98 -16.16 -18.84 -11.31
CA GLU A 98 -15.73 -20.12 -11.91
C GLU A 98 -16.81 -21.21 -11.79
N ARG A 99 -17.49 -21.29 -10.64
CA ARG A 99 -18.64 -22.20 -10.48
C ARG A 99 -19.81 -21.86 -11.42
N ALA A 100 -19.96 -20.60 -11.80
CA ALA A 100 -20.94 -20.16 -12.81
C ALA A 100 -20.48 -20.43 -14.24
N GLY A 101 -19.30 -21.03 -14.46
CA GLY A 101 -18.74 -21.37 -15.78
C GLY A 101 -17.93 -20.25 -16.41
N GLY A 102 -17.64 -19.17 -15.69
CA GLY A 102 -16.76 -18.09 -16.14
C GLY A 102 -15.29 -18.39 -15.87
N SER A 103 -14.40 -17.57 -16.42
CA SER A 103 -12.96 -17.55 -16.14
C SER A 103 -12.61 -16.25 -15.44
N TYR A 104 -12.30 -16.31 -14.14
CA TYR A 104 -12.05 -15.10 -13.35
C TYR A 104 -10.72 -14.45 -13.71
N TYR A 105 -9.71 -15.23 -13.97
CA TYR A 105 -8.40 -14.75 -14.41
C TYR A 105 -8.22 -14.90 -15.92
N PRO A 106 -7.48 -14.00 -16.60
CA PRO A 106 -6.83 -12.83 -16.03
C PRO A 106 -7.81 -11.69 -15.71
N LYS A 107 -7.41 -10.82 -14.75
CA LYS A 107 -8.10 -9.60 -14.39
C LYS A 107 -7.14 -8.40 -14.45
N LEU A 108 -7.68 -7.18 -14.55
CA LEU A 108 -6.90 -5.94 -14.47
C LEU A 108 -6.83 -5.45 -13.02
N GLN A 109 -5.64 -5.21 -12.51
CA GLN A 109 -5.41 -4.71 -11.15
C GLN A 109 -4.73 -3.35 -11.19
N ILE A 110 -5.36 -2.33 -10.65
CA ILE A 110 -4.82 -0.97 -10.49
C ILE A 110 -4.38 -0.85 -9.03
N ALA A 111 -3.06 -0.82 -8.80
CA ALA A 111 -2.51 -0.90 -7.45
C ALA A 111 -1.04 -0.46 -7.39
N ALA A 112 -0.58 -0.13 -6.19
CA ALA A 112 0.83 -0.26 -5.85
C ALA A 112 1.10 -1.73 -5.47
N PRO A 113 1.95 -2.47 -6.19
CA PRO A 113 2.15 -3.90 -5.94
C PRO A 113 2.59 -4.20 -4.52
N PHE A 114 2.03 -5.25 -3.95
CA PHE A 114 2.37 -5.75 -2.60
C PHE A 114 2.18 -4.72 -1.48
N THR A 115 1.37 -3.65 -1.70
CA THR A 115 1.32 -2.50 -0.82
C THR A 115 -0.12 -2.13 -0.45
N PRO A 116 -0.59 -2.52 0.75
CA PRO A 116 -1.92 -2.15 1.25
C PRO A 116 -1.89 -0.74 1.90
N ALA A 117 -1.49 0.26 1.14
CA ALA A 117 -1.49 1.66 1.55
C ALA A 117 -2.46 2.47 0.68
N THR A 118 -3.27 3.30 1.31
CA THR A 118 -4.16 4.23 0.64
C THR A 118 -3.37 5.28 -0.14
N GLY A 119 -3.79 5.55 -1.38
CA GLY A 119 -3.16 6.57 -2.22
C GLY A 119 -3.83 6.70 -3.59
N PRO A 120 -3.34 7.61 -4.43
CA PRO A 120 -3.90 7.83 -5.75
C PRO A 120 -3.75 6.56 -6.60
N ARG A 121 -4.81 6.25 -7.36
CA ARG A 121 -4.82 5.19 -8.36
C ARG A 121 -5.08 5.76 -9.75
N LEU A 122 -5.63 6.96 -9.79
CA LEU A 122 -5.72 7.82 -10.97
C LEU A 122 -4.71 8.95 -10.78
N LEU A 123 -3.66 8.97 -11.59
CA LEU A 123 -2.63 10.00 -11.61
C LEU A 123 -3.05 10.97 -12.72
N LEU A 124 -3.55 12.15 -12.36
CA LEU A 124 -4.26 13.03 -13.28
C LEU A 124 -3.65 14.43 -13.29
N SER A 125 -3.44 15.02 -14.47
CA SER A 125 -3.16 16.45 -14.62
C SER A 125 -4.44 17.30 -14.54
N ASP A 126 -5.60 16.72 -14.84
CA ASP A 126 -6.93 17.31 -14.78
C ASP A 126 -7.94 16.21 -14.40
N GLU A 127 -8.83 16.49 -13.44
CA GLU A 127 -9.86 15.56 -12.95
C GLU A 127 -10.80 15.09 -14.06
N ALA A 128 -11.04 15.93 -15.07
CA ALA A 128 -11.86 15.57 -16.24
C ALA A 128 -11.32 14.35 -17.02
N LEU A 129 -10.05 13.98 -16.82
CA LEU A 129 -9.44 12.80 -17.44
C LEU A 129 -9.77 11.49 -16.71
N ALA A 130 -10.38 11.55 -15.52
CA ALA A 130 -10.73 10.34 -14.76
C ALA A 130 -11.73 9.45 -15.51
N ALA A 131 -12.84 10.03 -16.00
CA ALA A 131 -13.86 9.27 -16.70
C ALA A 131 -13.33 8.60 -17.98
N PRO A 132 -12.62 9.27 -18.92
CA PRO A 132 -12.02 8.62 -20.07
C PRO A 132 -10.97 7.56 -19.70
N LEU A 133 -10.18 7.76 -18.63
CA LEU A 133 -9.18 6.77 -18.20
C LEU A 133 -9.84 5.51 -17.64
N LEU A 134 -10.89 5.65 -16.83
CA LEU A 134 -11.67 4.52 -16.28
C LEU A 134 -12.46 3.81 -17.37
N ALA A 135 -13.01 4.54 -18.35
CA ALA A 135 -13.66 3.95 -19.53
C ALA A 135 -12.67 3.13 -20.36
N ALA A 136 -11.45 3.62 -20.55
CA ALA A 136 -10.39 2.90 -21.25
C ALA A 136 -10.00 1.60 -20.51
N ALA A 137 -9.97 1.58 -19.19
CA ALA A 137 -9.74 0.36 -18.39
C ALA A 137 -10.86 -0.68 -18.61
N GLY A 138 -12.12 -0.27 -18.61
CA GLY A 138 -13.27 -1.12 -18.92
C GLY A 138 -13.21 -1.67 -20.36
N GLN A 139 -12.89 -0.82 -21.34
CA GLN A 139 -12.73 -1.24 -22.73
C GLN A 139 -11.58 -2.24 -22.90
N LEU A 140 -10.44 -2.03 -22.23
CA LEU A 140 -9.33 -2.97 -22.23
C LEU A 140 -9.78 -4.36 -21.74
N CYS A 141 -10.55 -4.40 -20.65
CA CYS A 141 -11.10 -5.65 -20.15
C CYS A 141 -12.03 -6.34 -21.16
N LEU A 142 -12.95 -5.61 -21.78
CA LEU A 142 -13.89 -6.16 -22.77
C LEU A 142 -13.16 -6.70 -24.00
N GLN A 143 -12.20 -5.93 -24.55
CA GLN A 143 -11.47 -6.31 -25.76
C GLN A 143 -10.59 -7.55 -25.54
N ASN A 144 -10.04 -7.73 -24.35
CA ASN A 144 -9.16 -8.84 -24.01
C ASN A 144 -9.85 -9.96 -23.24
N ARG A 145 -11.16 -9.88 -23.02
CA ARG A 145 -11.94 -10.85 -22.24
C ARG A 145 -11.46 -11.05 -20.81
N PHE A 146 -10.98 -9.96 -20.17
CA PHE A 146 -10.71 -10.00 -18.74
C PHE A 146 -12.03 -9.93 -17.97
N SER A 147 -12.12 -10.66 -16.88
CA SER A 147 -13.34 -10.74 -16.07
C SER A 147 -13.72 -9.41 -15.43
N SER A 148 -12.72 -8.65 -15.02
CA SER A 148 -12.89 -7.50 -14.12
C SER A 148 -11.69 -6.57 -14.10
N ALA A 149 -11.92 -5.36 -13.56
CA ALA A 149 -10.88 -4.40 -13.15
C ALA A 149 -11.08 -4.02 -11.69
N HIS A 150 -9.98 -3.94 -10.95
CA HIS A 150 -9.98 -3.63 -9.52
C HIS A 150 -8.96 -2.53 -9.22
N ALA A 151 -9.37 -1.48 -8.49
CA ALA A 151 -8.48 -0.46 -7.95
C ALA A 151 -8.47 -0.58 -6.42
N THR A 152 -7.34 -1.00 -5.84
CA THR A 152 -7.26 -1.28 -4.40
C THR A 152 -6.66 -0.12 -3.62
N PHE A 153 -7.20 0.18 -2.43
CA PHE A 153 -6.75 1.23 -1.51
C PHE A 153 -6.71 2.61 -2.16
N ILE A 154 -7.83 3.01 -2.77
CA ILE A 154 -7.99 4.33 -3.39
C ILE A 154 -8.13 5.42 -2.33
N GLU A 155 -7.59 6.59 -2.61
CA GLU A 155 -7.71 7.75 -1.71
C GLU A 155 -9.12 8.35 -1.72
N PRO A 156 -9.57 8.96 -0.61
CA PRO A 156 -10.94 9.47 -0.47
C PRO A 156 -11.34 10.48 -1.54
N SER A 157 -10.42 11.31 -2.01
CA SER A 157 -10.66 12.30 -3.08
C SER A 157 -11.08 11.66 -4.40
N GLN A 158 -10.67 10.41 -4.66
CA GLN A 158 -10.98 9.70 -5.90
C GLN A 158 -12.24 8.83 -5.82
N HIS A 159 -12.84 8.62 -4.63
CA HIS A 159 -14.04 7.79 -4.50
C HIS A 159 -15.18 8.23 -5.45
N PRO A 160 -15.55 9.54 -5.51
CA PRO A 160 -16.62 9.98 -6.41
C PRO A 160 -16.32 9.68 -7.88
N LEU A 161 -15.05 9.82 -8.31
CA LEU A 161 -14.64 9.57 -9.70
C LEU A 161 -14.90 8.13 -10.14
N PHE A 162 -14.64 7.17 -9.25
CA PHE A 162 -14.92 5.75 -9.49
C PHE A 162 -16.42 5.46 -9.48
N GLU A 163 -17.18 6.03 -8.53
CA GLU A 163 -18.63 5.86 -8.44
C GLU A 163 -19.36 6.43 -9.68
N GLU A 164 -19.00 7.64 -10.11
CA GLU A 164 -19.57 8.29 -11.30
C GLU A 164 -19.26 7.51 -12.58
N ALA A 165 -18.10 6.83 -12.64
CA ALA A 165 -17.76 5.91 -13.73
C ALA A 165 -18.43 4.53 -13.60
N GLY A 166 -19.30 4.32 -12.62
CA GLY A 166 -20.06 3.10 -12.37
C GLY A 166 -19.27 1.95 -11.77
N TRP A 167 -18.16 2.22 -11.11
CA TRP A 167 -17.44 1.23 -10.31
C TRP A 167 -18.09 1.08 -8.93
N MET A 168 -18.05 -0.12 -8.39
CA MET A 168 -18.60 -0.44 -7.07
C MET A 168 -17.52 -0.26 -5.99
N LEU A 169 -17.84 0.47 -4.94
CA LEU A 169 -16.91 0.65 -3.82
C LEU A 169 -17.04 -0.48 -2.79
N ARG A 170 -15.91 -0.95 -2.29
CA ARG A 170 -15.79 -1.93 -1.22
C ARG A 170 -15.00 -1.34 -0.07
N SER A 171 -15.53 -1.40 1.14
CA SER A 171 -14.87 -0.92 2.36
C SER A 171 -14.20 -2.06 3.11
N ASP A 172 -13.08 -1.75 3.79
CA ASP A 172 -12.40 -2.61 4.75
C ASP A 172 -11.83 -1.75 5.90
N ILE A 173 -11.23 -2.37 6.92
CA ILE A 173 -10.68 -1.69 8.08
C ILE A 173 -9.18 -1.93 8.18
N GLN A 174 -8.42 -0.83 8.29
CA GLN A 174 -7.03 -0.83 8.74
C GLN A 174 -6.88 -0.11 10.08
N PHE A 175 -5.65 -0.10 10.61
CA PHE A 175 -5.35 0.57 11.87
C PHE A 175 -4.20 1.55 11.67
N HIS A 176 -4.48 2.85 11.86
CA HIS A 176 -3.50 3.91 11.76
C HIS A 176 -3.28 4.57 13.13
N TRP A 177 -2.06 4.95 13.41
CA TRP A 177 -1.76 5.84 14.53
C TRP A 177 -1.71 7.28 14.02
N HIS A 178 -2.27 8.20 14.80
CA HIS A 178 -2.33 9.62 14.46
C HIS A 178 -1.52 10.46 15.44
N ASN A 179 -0.63 11.31 14.91
CA ASN A 179 0.08 12.30 15.69
C ASN A 179 -0.86 13.48 16.00
N ARG A 180 -1.22 13.63 17.25
CA ARG A 180 -2.10 14.70 17.75
C ARG A 180 -1.31 15.89 18.27
N GLY A 181 -0.17 16.20 17.66
CA GLY A 181 0.74 17.26 18.09
C GLY A 181 1.70 16.82 19.19
N PHE A 182 2.02 15.55 19.27
CA PHE A 182 3.00 15.01 20.20
C PHE A 182 4.41 15.46 19.80
N ALA A 183 5.16 16.00 20.75
CA ALA A 183 6.56 16.37 20.58
C ALA A 183 7.51 15.22 20.91
N ARG A 184 7.06 14.26 21.73
CA ARG A 184 7.82 13.09 22.16
C ARG A 184 6.91 11.89 22.36
N PHE A 185 7.48 10.71 22.33
CA PHE A 185 6.73 9.45 22.57
C PHE A 185 6.03 9.43 23.96
N ASP A 186 6.62 10.04 24.97
CA ASP A 186 6.01 10.15 26.30
C ASP A 186 4.73 11.00 26.31
N ASP A 187 4.60 11.98 25.42
CA ASP A 187 3.37 12.77 25.27
C ASP A 187 2.23 11.88 24.74
N PHE A 188 2.53 11.03 23.76
CA PHE A 188 1.59 10.00 23.32
C PHE A 188 1.22 9.05 24.45
N LEU A 189 2.21 8.51 25.18
CA LEU A 189 1.94 7.62 26.31
C LEU A 189 1.05 8.29 27.37
N ALA A 190 1.18 9.60 27.56
CA ALA A 190 0.37 10.34 28.51
C ALA A 190 -1.12 10.35 28.16
N THR A 191 -1.50 10.16 26.91
CA THR A 191 -2.90 10.07 26.49
C THR A 191 -3.55 8.73 26.81
N LEU A 192 -2.76 7.70 27.05
CA LEU A 192 -3.26 6.35 27.30
C LEU A 192 -3.78 6.17 28.73
N ALA A 193 -4.76 5.27 28.88
CA ALA A 193 -5.20 4.81 30.19
C ALA A 193 -4.02 4.24 30.99
N SER A 194 -4.00 4.49 32.32
CA SER A 194 -2.88 4.22 33.21
C SER A 194 -2.32 2.79 33.09
N ARG A 195 -3.20 1.79 33.04
CA ARG A 195 -2.82 0.39 32.86
C ARG A 195 -2.14 0.16 31.51
N LYS A 196 -2.71 0.68 30.42
CA LYS A 196 -2.17 0.52 29.07
C LYS A 196 -0.79 1.19 28.92
N ARG A 197 -0.65 2.40 29.44
CA ARG A 197 0.65 3.08 29.49
C ARG A 197 1.72 2.27 30.23
N LYS A 198 1.37 1.65 31.34
CA LYS A 198 2.29 0.77 32.10
C LYS A 198 2.66 -0.47 31.28
N ASP A 199 1.69 -1.08 30.60
CA ASP A 199 1.91 -2.27 29.77
C ASP A 199 2.87 -1.94 28.61
N LEU A 200 2.65 -0.84 27.89
CA LEU A 200 3.53 -0.41 26.79
C LEU A 200 4.96 -0.13 27.24
N ARG A 201 5.12 0.59 28.37
CA ARG A 201 6.46 0.83 28.93
C ARG A 201 7.18 -0.46 29.28
N LYS A 202 6.46 -1.44 29.82
CA LYS A 202 7.03 -2.75 30.16
C LYS A 202 7.41 -3.55 28.90
N GLU A 203 6.60 -3.50 27.84
CA GLU A 203 6.89 -4.16 26.56
C GLU A 203 8.17 -3.57 25.95
N ARG A 204 8.28 -2.22 25.87
CA ARG A 204 9.46 -1.53 25.35
C ARG A 204 10.72 -1.85 26.16
N ALA A 205 10.65 -1.69 27.48
CA ALA A 205 11.79 -1.97 28.35
C ALA A 205 12.29 -3.41 28.24
N ALA A 206 11.38 -4.37 28.06
CA ALA A 206 11.76 -5.78 27.93
C ALA A 206 12.44 -6.07 26.58
N ALA A 207 11.98 -5.45 25.48
CA ALA A 207 12.60 -5.61 24.15
C ALA A 207 13.97 -4.90 24.10
N GLN A 208 14.04 -3.66 24.58
CA GLN A 208 15.25 -2.84 24.56
C GLN A 208 16.35 -3.32 25.53
N ALA A 209 16.03 -4.17 26.49
CA ALA A 209 17.03 -4.81 27.36
C ALA A 209 17.83 -5.91 26.64
N GLU A 210 17.33 -6.44 25.52
CA GLU A 210 17.91 -7.56 24.79
C GLU A 210 18.65 -7.13 23.51
N VAL A 211 18.42 -5.89 23.02
CA VAL A 211 18.93 -5.41 21.74
C VAL A 211 19.20 -3.91 21.74
N ASP A 212 20.19 -3.49 20.96
CA ASP A 212 20.37 -2.10 20.56
C ASP A 212 19.54 -1.83 19.29
N ILE A 213 18.87 -0.67 19.18
CA ILE A 213 18.04 -0.32 18.03
C ILE A 213 18.68 0.85 17.30
N ILE A 214 18.82 0.71 15.98
CA ILE A 214 19.34 1.76 15.09
C ILE A 214 18.34 2.09 14.00
N HIS A 215 18.28 3.38 13.64
CA HIS A 215 17.54 3.92 12.52
C HIS A 215 18.48 4.28 11.39
N LEU A 216 18.23 3.75 10.20
CA LEU A 216 19.05 3.98 9.00
C LEU A 216 18.21 4.61 7.89
N ARG A 217 18.74 5.63 7.21
CA ARG A 217 18.10 6.33 6.11
C ARG A 217 19.11 6.67 5.01
N GLY A 218 18.63 6.81 3.78
CA GLY A 218 19.44 7.27 2.67
C GLY A 218 20.78 6.52 2.57
N GLY A 219 21.89 7.28 2.55
CA GLY A 219 23.24 6.73 2.46
C GLY A 219 23.75 5.96 3.67
N ASP A 220 23.02 5.98 4.81
CA ASP A 220 23.37 5.15 5.98
C ASP A 220 23.01 3.68 5.76
N ILE A 221 22.08 3.39 4.84
CA ILE A 221 21.68 2.03 4.49
C ILE A 221 22.70 1.48 3.50
N ARG A 222 23.55 0.56 3.98
CA ARG A 222 24.62 -0.08 3.20
C ARG A 222 24.18 -1.47 2.72
N PRO A 223 24.88 -2.07 1.75
CA PRO A 223 24.56 -3.41 1.23
C PRO A 223 24.42 -4.50 2.30
N GLU A 224 25.28 -4.48 3.33
CA GLU A 224 25.22 -5.45 4.43
C GLU A 224 23.93 -5.34 5.27
N HIS A 225 23.33 -4.14 5.38
CA HIS A 225 22.05 -3.96 6.05
C HIS A 225 20.90 -4.58 5.23
N TRP A 226 20.98 -4.47 3.91
CA TRP A 226 20.03 -5.14 3.00
C TRP A 226 20.17 -6.66 3.02
N ASP A 227 21.40 -7.20 3.13
CA ASP A 227 21.63 -8.63 3.25
C ASP A 227 21.02 -9.20 4.54
N ALA A 228 21.23 -8.50 5.66
CA ALA A 228 20.62 -8.87 6.93
C ALA A 228 19.09 -8.80 6.86
N PHE A 229 18.55 -7.69 6.31
CA PHE A 229 17.10 -7.54 6.19
C PHE A 229 16.48 -8.56 5.23
N TRP A 230 17.15 -8.91 4.14
CA TRP A 230 16.72 -9.96 3.23
C TRP A 230 16.59 -11.31 3.93
N ALA A 231 17.57 -11.68 4.77
CA ALA A 231 17.49 -12.91 5.56
C ALA A 231 16.27 -12.92 6.50
N PHE A 232 15.96 -11.78 7.14
CA PHE A 232 14.76 -11.64 7.99
C PHE A 232 13.46 -11.74 7.20
N TYR A 233 13.41 -11.10 6.03
CA TYR A 233 12.25 -11.08 5.16
C TYR A 233 11.92 -12.50 4.64
N GLN A 234 12.95 -13.25 4.22
CA GLN A 234 12.83 -14.65 3.78
C GLN A 234 12.29 -15.55 4.89
N ASP A 235 12.87 -15.48 6.08
CA ASP A 235 12.49 -16.33 7.21
C ASP A 235 11.01 -16.06 7.63
N THR A 236 10.59 -14.81 7.69
CA THR A 236 9.20 -14.46 8.00
C THR A 236 8.24 -14.90 6.90
N GLY A 237 8.62 -14.78 5.63
CA GLY A 237 7.83 -15.25 4.49
C GLY A 237 7.62 -16.75 4.54
N ALA A 238 8.67 -17.52 4.74
CA ALA A 238 8.64 -18.99 4.83
C ALA A 238 7.74 -19.48 5.97
N ARG A 239 7.76 -18.80 7.11
CA ARG A 239 6.93 -19.18 8.28
C ARG A 239 5.44 -18.85 8.12
N LYS A 240 5.07 -17.84 7.32
CA LYS A 240 3.67 -17.34 7.29
C LYS A 240 2.91 -17.71 6.02
N TRP A 241 3.47 -17.51 4.84
CA TRP A 241 2.70 -17.45 3.59
C TRP A 241 3.37 -18.05 2.36
N GLY A 242 4.49 -18.73 2.51
CA GLY A 242 5.23 -19.31 1.39
C GLY A 242 6.30 -18.39 0.83
N THR A 243 6.35 -18.18 -0.49
CA THR A 243 7.41 -17.41 -1.15
C THR A 243 7.22 -15.89 -0.95
N PRO A 244 8.24 -15.16 -0.50
CA PRO A 244 8.25 -13.72 -0.46
C PRO A 244 8.02 -13.09 -1.84
N TYR A 245 7.34 -11.94 -1.91
CA TYR A 245 7.03 -11.26 -3.18
C TYR A 245 8.22 -10.52 -3.77
N LEU A 246 9.03 -9.86 -2.92
CA LEU A 246 10.17 -9.08 -3.37
C LEU A 246 11.40 -9.96 -3.56
N THR A 247 12.22 -9.64 -4.55
CA THR A 247 13.56 -10.22 -4.74
C THR A 247 14.59 -9.49 -3.89
N ARG A 248 15.80 -10.07 -3.74
CA ARG A 248 16.90 -9.36 -3.05
C ARG A 248 17.28 -8.06 -3.79
N ALA A 249 17.27 -8.09 -5.12
CA ALA A 249 17.57 -6.94 -5.96
C ALA A 249 16.58 -5.78 -5.76
N ALA A 250 15.32 -6.06 -5.37
CA ALA A 250 14.34 -5.01 -5.11
C ALA A 250 14.81 -4.08 -3.98
N PHE A 251 15.43 -4.61 -2.93
CA PHE A 251 15.92 -3.80 -1.81
C PHE A 251 17.07 -2.88 -2.22
N ASP A 252 17.99 -3.36 -3.08
CA ASP A 252 19.08 -2.53 -3.61
C ASP A 252 18.54 -1.39 -4.46
N LEU A 253 17.63 -1.70 -5.40
CA LEU A 253 17.04 -0.70 -6.28
C LEU A 253 16.17 0.32 -5.53
N LEU A 254 15.43 -0.11 -4.50
CA LEU A 254 14.69 0.80 -3.63
C LEU A 254 15.63 1.72 -2.86
N GLY A 255 16.73 1.19 -2.31
CA GLY A 255 17.75 1.97 -1.63
C GLY A 255 18.43 2.98 -2.55
N GLU A 256 18.77 2.59 -3.77
CA GLU A 256 19.40 3.44 -4.78
C GLU A 256 18.46 4.57 -5.25
N ARG A 257 17.21 4.21 -5.62
CA ARG A 257 16.28 5.14 -6.28
C ARG A 257 15.54 6.05 -5.34
N MET A 258 15.27 5.58 -4.10
CA MET A 258 14.43 6.30 -3.15
C MET A 258 14.86 6.17 -1.68
N GLY A 259 16.15 6.02 -1.42
CA GLY A 259 16.71 5.81 -0.08
C GLY A 259 16.28 6.86 0.95
N GLU A 260 16.14 8.13 0.56
CA GLU A 260 15.65 9.21 1.43
C GLU A 260 14.19 9.04 1.86
N LYS A 261 13.41 8.24 1.12
CA LYS A 261 12.04 7.87 1.47
C LYS A 261 11.96 6.55 2.28
N ILE A 262 13.09 5.98 2.66
CA ILE A 262 13.18 4.73 3.41
C ILE A 262 13.67 5.00 4.83
N LEU A 263 13.03 4.35 5.80
CA LEU A 263 13.50 4.19 7.16
C LEU A 263 13.62 2.69 7.46
N LEU A 264 14.84 2.21 7.56
CA LEU A 264 15.15 0.85 7.99
C LEU A 264 15.50 0.86 9.49
N VAL A 265 14.68 0.21 10.30
CA VAL A 265 14.92 0.04 11.74
C VAL A 265 15.49 -1.34 11.96
N LEU A 266 16.70 -1.44 12.51
CA LEU A 266 17.36 -2.70 12.83
C LEU A 266 17.52 -2.86 14.34
N ALA A 267 17.34 -4.09 14.81
CA ALA A 267 17.72 -4.51 16.17
C ALA A 267 19.02 -5.31 16.12
N LEU A 268 19.97 -4.91 16.92
CA LEU A 268 21.28 -5.53 17.05
C LEU A 268 21.41 -6.24 18.40
N GLN A 269 21.90 -7.47 18.40
CA GLN A 269 22.28 -8.20 19.61
C GLN A 269 23.77 -8.53 19.52
N ASP A 270 24.55 -8.07 20.49
CA ASP A 270 26.02 -8.21 20.47
C ASP A 270 26.67 -7.61 19.20
N GLY A 271 26.08 -6.55 18.65
CA GLY A 271 26.51 -5.86 17.43
C GLY A 271 26.02 -6.50 16.11
N GLU A 272 25.37 -7.66 16.15
CA GLU A 272 24.87 -8.38 14.98
C GLU A 272 23.38 -8.14 14.75
N PRO A 273 22.93 -7.84 13.51
CA PRO A 273 21.51 -7.65 13.20
C PRO A 273 20.70 -8.95 13.41
N VAL A 274 19.64 -8.87 14.22
CA VAL A 274 18.77 -10.01 14.55
C VAL A 274 17.32 -9.83 14.11
N ALA A 275 16.91 -8.59 13.85
CA ALA A 275 15.57 -8.26 13.36
C ALA A 275 15.56 -6.92 12.65
N GLY A 276 14.53 -6.69 11.81
CA GLY A 276 14.38 -5.43 11.13
C GLY A 276 12.94 -5.11 10.74
N ALA A 277 12.64 -3.81 10.65
CA ALA A 277 11.40 -3.28 10.12
C ALA A 277 11.69 -2.25 9.03
N LEU A 278 11.14 -2.45 7.84
CA LEU A 278 11.27 -1.56 6.70
C LEU A 278 10.02 -0.67 6.62
N ASN A 279 10.24 0.63 6.61
CA ASN A 279 9.21 1.64 6.51
C ASN A 279 9.49 2.57 5.33
N PHE A 280 8.43 3.18 4.76
CA PHE A 280 8.52 4.21 3.73
C PHE A 280 7.95 5.52 4.25
N ILE A 281 8.57 6.63 3.86
CA ILE A 281 8.19 7.98 4.26
C ILE A 281 7.44 8.62 3.10
N GLY A 282 6.18 8.99 3.34
CA GLY A 282 5.36 9.79 2.44
C GLY A 282 5.33 11.27 2.84
N GLY A 283 4.38 12.03 2.27
CA GLY A 283 4.22 13.45 2.57
C GLY A 283 3.89 13.71 4.05
N ASP A 284 2.93 12.97 4.59
CA ASP A 284 2.46 13.12 5.98
C ASP A 284 2.39 11.78 6.75
N ALA A 285 2.85 10.68 6.15
CA ALA A 285 2.72 9.34 6.73
C ALA A 285 4.03 8.55 6.74
N LEU A 286 4.18 7.72 7.76
CA LEU A 286 5.15 6.62 7.79
C LEU A 286 4.41 5.31 7.54
N TYR A 287 4.83 4.59 6.53
CA TYR A 287 4.23 3.32 6.10
C TYR A 287 5.09 2.14 6.53
N GLY A 288 4.71 1.42 7.59
CA GLY A 288 5.34 0.16 7.97
C GLY A 288 4.99 -0.94 6.96
N ARG A 289 6.00 -1.54 6.33
CA ARG A 289 5.76 -2.47 5.23
C ARG A 289 6.20 -3.88 5.50
N TYR A 290 7.44 -4.10 5.81
CA TYR A 290 8.00 -5.43 5.97
C TYR A 290 8.71 -5.55 7.30
N TRP A 291 8.61 -6.74 7.90
CA TRP A 291 9.22 -7.11 9.15
C TRP A 291 9.79 -8.52 9.05
N GLY A 292 10.92 -8.73 9.72
CA GLY A 292 11.41 -10.06 9.92
C GLY A 292 12.43 -10.14 11.07
N CYS A 293 12.71 -11.36 11.51
CA CYS A 293 13.68 -11.63 12.55
C CYS A 293 14.24 -13.05 12.41
N THR A 294 15.48 -13.23 12.82
CA THR A 294 16.11 -14.56 12.96
C THR A 294 16.09 -15.07 14.39
N ARG A 295 15.75 -14.23 15.38
CA ARG A 295 15.62 -14.58 16.79
C ARG A 295 14.25 -14.19 17.34
N ASP A 296 13.66 -15.08 18.13
CA ASP A 296 12.39 -14.80 18.83
C ASP A 296 12.70 -14.09 20.15
N ILE A 297 12.66 -12.76 20.11
CA ILE A 297 12.81 -11.89 21.28
C ILE A 297 11.44 -11.32 21.63
N ARG A 298 11.08 -11.48 22.90
CA ARG A 298 9.77 -11.07 23.40
C ARG A 298 9.49 -9.59 23.17
N PHE A 299 8.36 -9.28 22.56
CA PHE A 299 7.88 -7.93 22.22
C PHE A 299 8.69 -7.19 21.14
N LEU A 300 9.76 -7.76 20.58
CA LEU A 300 10.59 -7.09 19.59
C LEU A 300 9.81 -6.68 18.35
N HIS A 301 8.88 -7.51 17.87
CA HIS A 301 7.97 -7.15 16.78
C HIS A 301 7.19 -5.86 17.10
N PHE A 302 6.67 -5.72 18.31
CA PHE A 302 5.91 -4.53 18.68
C PHE A 302 6.83 -3.32 18.85
N GLU A 303 8.01 -3.52 19.38
CA GLU A 303 8.99 -2.46 19.49
C GLU A 303 9.35 -1.89 18.13
N LEU A 304 9.80 -2.71 17.18
CA LEU A 304 10.27 -2.22 15.89
C LEU A 304 9.14 -1.75 14.97
N CYS A 305 8.02 -2.50 14.90
CA CYS A 305 6.96 -2.20 13.94
C CYS A 305 5.98 -1.13 14.39
N TYR A 306 5.86 -0.88 15.70
CA TYR A 306 4.87 0.08 16.21
C TYR A 306 5.50 1.19 17.03
N TYR A 307 6.30 0.88 18.04
CA TYR A 307 6.80 1.92 18.94
C TYR A 307 7.90 2.75 18.29
N GLN A 308 8.84 2.13 17.61
CA GLN A 308 9.88 2.83 16.85
C GLN A 308 9.28 3.59 15.66
N ALA A 309 8.25 3.05 14.99
CA ALA A 309 7.55 3.74 13.92
C ALA A 309 6.81 5.00 14.42
N ILE A 310 6.15 4.93 15.59
CA ILE A 310 5.51 6.10 16.23
C ILE A 310 6.57 7.14 16.61
N GLU A 311 7.68 6.73 17.22
CA GLU A 311 8.76 7.60 17.63
C GLU A 311 9.37 8.32 16.43
N ALA A 312 9.70 7.57 15.38
CA ALA A 312 10.20 8.13 14.12
C ALA A 312 9.20 9.09 13.44
N ALA A 313 7.90 8.77 13.45
CA ALA A 313 6.89 9.66 12.90
C ALA A 313 6.78 10.98 13.67
N ILE A 314 6.92 10.95 15.02
CA ILE A 314 6.96 12.16 15.85
C ILE A 314 8.21 12.99 15.51
N GLU A 315 9.39 12.36 15.45
CA GLU A 315 10.66 13.03 15.15
C GLU A 315 10.69 13.66 13.76
N LEU A 316 10.06 12.97 12.77
CA LEU A 316 9.96 13.46 11.41
C LEU A 316 8.81 14.46 11.19
N GLY A 317 8.00 14.74 12.21
CA GLY A 317 6.85 15.63 12.13
C GLY A 317 5.69 15.08 11.27
N LEU A 318 5.61 13.76 11.11
CA LEU A 318 4.57 13.12 10.29
C LEU A 318 3.25 13.04 11.05
N ALA A 319 2.15 13.12 10.32
CA ALA A 319 0.80 13.13 10.89
C ALA A 319 0.31 11.74 11.30
N ARG A 320 0.80 10.66 10.67
CA ARG A 320 0.30 9.30 10.94
C ARG A 320 1.32 8.20 10.67
N VAL A 321 1.04 7.03 11.25
CA VAL A 321 1.72 5.75 10.94
C VAL A 321 0.69 4.75 10.43
N GLU A 322 0.93 4.17 9.27
CA GLU A 322 0.17 3.07 8.68
C GLU A 322 0.97 1.77 8.82
N ALA A 323 0.49 0.85 9.65
CA ALA A 323 1.24 -0.37 10.00
C ALA A 323 0.73 -1.63 9.28
N GLY A 324 0.25 -1.50 8.05
CA GLY A 324 -0.27 -2.59 7.19
C GLY A 324 -1.68 -3.07 7.53
N ALA A 325 -2.19 -4.02 6.74
CA ALA A 325 -3.61 -4.35 6.65
C ALA A 325 -4.21 -5.06 7.88
N GLN A 326 -3.47 -5.89 8.62
CA GLN A 326 -4.04 -6.78 9.64
C GLN A 326 -3.56 -6.46 11.05
N GLY A 327 -4.35 -6.88 12.07
CA GLY A 327 -3.92 -6.96 13.44
C GLY A 327 -4.66 -6.10 14.47
N GLY A 328 -5.74 -6.65 15.04
CA GLY A 328 -6.48 -6.01 16.14
C GLY A 328 -5.65 -5.70 17.39
N HIS A 329 -4.47 -6.32 17.55
CA HIS A 329 -3.51 -6.01 18.60
C HIS A 329 -2.90 -4.59 18.49
N LYS A 330 -2.98 -3.95 17.31
CA LYS A 330 -2.58 -2.55 17.07
C LYS A 330 -3.45 -1.58 17.89
N LEU A 331 -4.73 -1.88 18.03
CA LEU A 331 -5.67 -1.08 18.81
C LEU A 331 -5.19 -0.88 20.26
N ALA A 332 -4.67 -1.95 20.90
CA ALA A 332 -4.14 -1.86 22.25
C ALA A 332 -2.88 -0.94 22.37
N ARG A 333 -2.27 -0.58 21.25
CA ARG A 333 -1.04 0.23 21.14
C ARG A 333 -1.30 1.64 20.59
N GLY A 334 -2.57 2.08 20.58
CA GLY A 334 -2.95 3.43 20.22
C GLY A 334 -3.21 3.67 18.75
N TYR A 335 -3.24 2.62 17.93
CA TYR A 335 -3.75 2.70 16.56
C TYR A 335 -5.26 2.70 16.56
N GLU A 336 -5.87 3.40 15.65
CA GLU A 336 -7.31 3.59 15.54
C GLU A 336 -7.83 2.95 14.25
N PRO A 337 -9.07 2.40 14.25
CA PRO A 337 -9.65 1.80 13.05
C PRO A 337 -9.97 2.87 12.02
N VAL A 338 -9.44 2.72 10.81
CA VAL A 338 -9.63 3.60 9.67
C VAL A 338 -10.24 2.80 8.53
N GLU A 339 -11.22 3.38 7.84
CA GLU A 339 -11.79 2.79 6.65
C GLU A 339 -10.81 2.90 5.48
N THR A 340 -10.65 1.82 4.74
CA THR A 340 -9.99 1.80 3.44
C THR A 340 -10.98 1.38 2.38
N VAL A 341 -10.84 1.93 1.18
CA VAL A 341 -11.79 1.70 0.09
C VAL A 341 -11.06 1.18 -1.14
N SER A 342 -11.71 0.25 -1.82
CA SER A 342 -11.29 -0.27 -3.13
C SER A 342 -12.47 -0.19 -4.10
N ALA A 343 -12.20 -0.04 -5.38
CA ALA A 343 -13.22 0.04 -6.42
C ALA A 343 -13.14 -1.16 -7.37
N HIS A 344 -14.29 -1.67 -7.81
CA HIS A 344 -14.41 -2.89 -8.59
C HIS A 344 -15.36 -2.71 -9.77
N TRP A 345 -14.94 -3.19 -10.94
CA TRP A 345 -15.72 -3.21 -12.16
C TRP A 345 -15.71 -4.63 -12.75
N PHE A 346 -16.85 -5.08 -13.27
CA PHE A 346 -16.98 -6.42 -13.86
C PHE A 346 -17.55 -6.34 -15.28
N ALA A 347 -17.01 -7.18 -16.17
CA ALA A 347 -17.45 -7.27 -17.56
C ALA A 347 -18.83 -7.94 -17.67
N ASP A 348 -19.12 -8.95 -16.84
CA ASP A 348 -20.41 -9.66 -16.82
C ASP A 348 -21.42 -8.92 -15.92
N ALA A 349 -22.53 -8.47 -16.52
CA ALA A 349 -23.56 -7.70 -15.84
C ALA A 349 -24.30 -8.51 -14.74
N GLY A 350 -24.50 -9.81 -14.96
CA GLY A 350 -25.16 -10.69 -13.99
C GLY A 350 -24.30 -10.88 -12.76
N PHE A 351 -23.01 -11.12 -12.95
CA PHE A 351 -22.05 -11.25 -11.86
C PHE A 351 -21.85 -9.94 -11.11
N ARG A 352 -21.78 -8.81 -11.84
CA ARG A 352 -21.74 -7.47 -11.26
C ARG A 352 -22.88 -7.24 -10.26
N ASN A 353 -24.14 -7.53 -10.66
CA ASN A 353 -25.30 -7.36 -9.76
C ASN A 353 -25.19 -8.24 -8.50
N ALA A 354 -24.73 -9.49 -8.65
CA ALA A 354 -24.52 -10.39 -7.52
C ALA A 354 -23.45 -9.88 -6.54
N VAL A 355 -22.38 -9.27 -7.07
CA VAL A 355 -21.33 -8.65 -6.24
C VAL A 355 -21.87 -7.38 -5.57
N GLU A 356 -22.68 -6.57 -6.23
CA GLU A 356 -23.28 -5.36 -5.65
C GLU A 356 -24.16 -5.70 -4.45
N ASP A 357 -25.03 -6.69 -4.55
CA ASP A 357 -25.85 -7.21 -3.44
C ASP A 357 -24.99 -7.73 -2.27
N PHE A 358 -23.85 -8.33 -2.58
CA PHE A 358 -22.89 -8.76 -1.56
C PHE A 358 -22.24 -7.56 -0.86
N LEU A 359 -21.79 -6.56 -1.60
CA LEU A 359 -21.09 -5.39 -1.10
C LEU A 359 -22.00 -4.51 -0.22
N GLU A 360 -23.28 -4.40 -0.50
CA GLU A 360 -24.24 -3.68 0.36
C GLU A 360 -24.26 -4.26 1.78
N ARG A 361 -24.30 -5.59 1.90
CA ARG A 361 -24.29 -6.29 3.19
C ARG A 361 -22.92 -6.19 3.87
N GLU A 362 -21.84 -6.33 3.12
CA GLU A 362 -20.48 -6.25 3.64
C GLU A 362 -20.18 -4.85 4.20
N ARG A 363 -20.54 -3.78 3.49
CA ARG A 363 -20.36 -2.38 3.95
C ARG A 363 -21.06 -2.11 5.28
N ALA A 364 -22.29 -2.61 5.45
CA ALA A 364 -23.01 -2.47 6.72
C ALA A 364 -22.28 -3.18 7.87
N GLY A 365 -21.73 -4.37 7.62
CA GLY A 365 -20.91 -5.11 8.58
C GLY A 365 -19.62 -4.38 8.94
N VAL A 366 -18.87 -3.91 7.95
CA VAL A 366 -17.62 -3.16 8.15
C VAL A 366 -17.86 -1.88 8.96
N ALA A 367 -18.93 -1.13 8.67
CA ALA A 367 -19.29 0.06 9.43
C ALA A 367 -19.61 -0.26 10.91
N ALA A 368 -20.35 -1.35 11.18
CA ALA A 368 -20.65 -1.81 12.54
C ALA A 368 -19.37 -2.21 13.29
N ASP A 369 -18.49 -2.97 12.64
CA ASP A 369 -17.22 -3.41 13.22
C ASP A 369 -16.30 -2.22 13.52
N ARG A 370 -16.18 -1.25 12.60
CA ARG A 370 -15.40 -0.03 12.82
C ARG A 370 -15.91 0.75 14.03
N ASN A 371 -17.23 0.94 14.15
CA ASN A 371 -17.84 1.61 15.30
C ASN A 371 -17.56 0.86 16.61
N TYR A 372 -17.69 -0.45 16.60
CA TYR A 372 -17.38 -1.29 17.77
C TYR A 372 -15.91 -1.16 18.18
N LEU A 373 -14.98 -1.26 17.25
CA LEU A 373 -13.53 -1.13 17.48
C LEU A 373 -13.17 0.27 18.01
N ALA A 374 -13.82 1.33 17.51
CA ALA A 374 -13.62 2.70 17.98
C ALA A 374 -13.97 2.87 19.47
N THR A 375 -14.87 2.04 20.02
CA THR A 375 -15.19 2.07 21.47
C THR A 375 -14.12 1.41 22.34
N ARG A 376 -13.21 0.64 21.77
CA ARG A 376 -12.18 -0.14 22.46
C ARG A 376 -10.78 0.50 22.46
N THR A 377 -10.71 1.79 22.23
CA THR A 377 -9.44 2.53 22.22
C THR A 377 -8.75 2.47 23.56
N PRO A 378 -7.40 2.49 23.60
CA PRO A 378 -6.62 2.46 24.85
C PRO A 378 -6.52 3.82 25.52
N PHE A 379 -7.07 4.87 24.92
CA PHE A 379 -7.00 6.24 25.42
C PHE A 379 -7.81 6.43 26.70
N ARG A 380 -7.47 7.47 27.47
CA ARG A 380 -8.24 7.87 28.64
C ARG A 380 -9.66 8.27 28.19
N LYS A 381 -10.66 7.82 28.93
CA LYS A 381 -12.00 8.39 28.81
C LYS A 381 -12.01 9.71 29.58
N ASN A 382 -12.38 10.77 28.89
CA ASN A 382 -12.65 12.07 29.54
C ASN A 382 -13.86 11.95 30.44
#